data_8bb572cb765fb4e456ee4408450d9842
#
_entry.id   8bb572cb765fb4e456ee4408450d9842
#
_cell.length_a   1.000
_cell.length_b   1.000
_cell.length_c   1.000
_cell.angle_alpha   90.00
_cell.angle_beta   90.00
_cell.angle_gamma   90.00
#
_symmetry.space_group_name_H-M   'P 1'
#
loop_
_entity.id
_entity.type
_entity.pdbx_description
1 polymer ?
#
loop_
_entity_poly.entity_id
_entity_poly.type
_entity_poly.pdbx_seq_one_letter_code
_entity_poly.pdbx_strand_id
1 'polypeptide(L)'
;MIRPAWLTRTSLSWALYDFANTIFSMSVVTLYFPLFLVQTLGYREYWLSLGLSLSMGLAAVASPFVGSASDRRIGKNVILAVATSLCCIATLLIPVPGHLAGVLAAFVAANFLYQVSLVAYDALLPSATDERHYGPVSGFGVALGYIGTFLALIIGKLLVTTPADNGRVFLPTAICFLLFALPCFFVKDLKRSQTSPVRVADTAREIIRDRDLRWYFAGHLLYLDAVNTVIAFMAVFLVKVGGFSQAKGEVNYFLMFSTIFAVIGGLFWGWLVRRRGARTGLLATLALWIAALGMVCLPLAKEHYWILGPLSGIALGGVWACDRPLLLNMVPRERAGSFFGFYYLTGKFSSVVGPLLFGAILALPLGTEAIRYRLAFFSLLIMVIAATACIARIRPKQATPQLQAGGP
;
A
#
# COMPACT_ATOMS: atom_id res chain seq x y z
N MET A 1 -0.60 31.33 -9.43
CA MET A 1 -0.99 30.33 -8.40
C MET A 1 0.12 30.23 -7.36
N ILE A 2 -0.16 30.55 -6.11
CA ILE A 2 0.80 30.48 -5.00
C ILE A 2 1.06 28.98 -4.71
N ARG A 3 2.31 28.56 -4.87
CA ARG A 3 2.74 27.18 -4.62
C ARG A 3 2.54 26.85 -3.14
N PRO A 4 1.86 25.75 -2.76
CA PRO A 4 1.72 25.38 -1.35
C PRO A 4 3.07 25.22 -0.67
N ALA A 5 3.24 25.71 0.55
CA ALA A 5 4.52 25.68 1.28
C ALA A 5 5.11 24.26 1.45
N TRP A 6 4.27 23.23 1.47
CA TRP A 6 4.70 21.83 1.58
C TRP A 6 5.18 21.23 0.24
N LEU A 7 4.89 21.85 -0.89
CA LEU A 7 5.28 21.37 -2.22
C LEU A 7 6.69 21.89 -2.58
N THR A 8 7.69 21.31 -1.97
CA THR A 8 9.11 21.56 -2.24
C THR A 8 9.62 20.60 -3.33
N ARG A 9 10.85 20.84 -3.82
CA ARG A 9 11.50 19.88 -4.74
C ARG A 9 11.66 18.52 -4.08
N THR A 10 12.02 18.48 -2.80
CA THR A 10 12.25 17.24 -2.06
C THR A 10 10.96 16.46 -1.84
N SER A 11 9.86 17.14 -1.44
CA SER A 11 8.57 16.49 -1.26
C SER A 11 7.96 16.00 -2.58
N LEU A 12 8.18 16.72 -3.68
CA LEU A 12 7.78 16.28 -5.01
C LEU A 12 8.59 15.05 -5.46
N SER A 13 9.91 15.05 -5.24
CA SER A 13 10.76 13.90 -5.53
C SER A 13 10.34 12.65 -4.78
N TRP A 14 9.96 12.81 -3.50
CA TRP A 14 9.42 11.72 -2.70
C TRP A 14 8.07 11.25 -3.24
N ALA A 15 7.14 12.15 -3.53
CA ALA A 15 5.80 11.80 -4.01
C ALA A 15 5.82 11.15 -5.41
N LEU A 16 6.78 11.52 -6.28
CA LEU A 16 6.98 10.87 -7.58
C LEU A 16 7.37 9.40 -7.46
N TYR A 17 7.95 9.00 -6.33
CA TYR A 17 8.23 7.58 -6.09
C TYR A 17 6.94 6.77 -5.91
N ASP A 18 5.88 7.31 -5.29
CA ASP A 18 4.57 6.63 -5.22
C ASP A 18 3.97 6.43 -6.62
N PHE A 19 4.10 7.43 -7.50
CA PHE A 19 3.72 7.28 -8.91
C PHE A 19 4.50 6.15 -9.59
N ALA A 20 5.83 6.14 -9.42
CA ALA A 20 6.73 5.18 -10.03
C ALA A 20 6.46 3.74 -9.54
N ASN A 21 6.35 3.56 -8.22
CA ASN A 21 6.16 2.24 -7.62
C ASN A 21 4.79 1.64 -7.95
N THR A 22 3.77 2.49 -8.11
CA THR A 22 2.42 2.02 -8.47
C THR A 22 2.35 1.58 -9.92
N ILE A 23 3.11 2.20 -10.83
CA ILE A 23 3.24 1.70 -12.22
C ILE A 23 3.78 0.26 -12.19
N PHE A 24 4.84 0.00 -11.40
CA PHE A 24 5.40 -1.34 -11.28
C PHE A 24 4.40 -2.33 -10.66
N SER A 25 3.80 -2.00 -9.52
CA SER A 25 2.90 -2.91 -8.82
C SER A 25 1.67 -3.26 -9.66
N MET A 26 1.10 -2.28 -10.39
CA MET A 26 -0.04 -2.52 -11.25
C MET A 26 0.35 -3.32 -12.50
N SER A 27 1.41 -2.91 -13.21
CA SER A 27 1.82 -3.58 -14.43
C SER A 27 2.39 -4.97 -14.17
N VAL A 28 3.37 -5.09 -13.25
CA VAL A 28 4.07 -6.35 -13.07
C VAL A 28 3.30 -7.26 -12.13
N VAL A 29 3.06 -6.82 -10.88
CA VAL A 29 2.57 -7.72 -9.83
C VAL A 29 1.10 -8.07 -10.03
N THR A 30 0.27 -7.07 -10.40
CA THR A 30 -1.19 -7.25 -10.42
C THR A 30 -1.70 -7.78 -11.75
N LEU A 31 -1.16 -7.33 -12.89
CA LEU A 31 -1.81 -7.58 -14.17
C LEU A 31 -0.97 -8.44 -15.13
N TYR A 32 0.20 -7.97 -15.56
CA TYR A 32 0.87 -8.59 -16.71
C TYR A 32 1.76 -9.77 -16.38
N PHE A 33 2.34 -9.87 -15.19
CA PHE A 33 3.05 -11.11 -14.84
C PHE A 33 2.10 -12.30 -14.69
N PRO A 34 0.92 -12.19 -14.01
CA PRO A 34 -0.09 -13.23 -14.03
C PRO A 34 -0.51 -13.67 -15.45
N LEU A 35 -0.82 -12.70 -16.31
CA LEU A 35 -1.21 -12.97 -17.70
C LEU A 35 -0.06 -13.59 -18.51
N PHE A 36 1.16 -13.09 -18.35
CA PHE A 36 2.34 -13.65 -19.01
C PHE A 36 2.60 -15.09 -18.60
N LEU A 37 2.55 -15.38 -17.28
CA LEU A 37 2.81 -16.73 -16.80
C LEU A 37 1.74 -17.73 -17.26
N VAL A 38 0.45 -17.34 -17.18
CA VAL A 38 -0.67 -18.26 -17.44
C VAL A 38 -1.05 -18.29 -18.93
N GLN A 39 -1.21 -17.14 -19.56
CA GLN A 39 -1.73 -17.07 -20.94
C GLN A 39 -0.61 -17.16 -21.99
N THR A 40 0.55 -16.53 -21.74
CA THR A 40 1.65 -16.51 -22.72
C THR A 40 2.48 -17.77 -22.62
N LEU A 41 2.86 -18.18 -21.40
CA LEU A 41 3.72 -19.35 -21.17
C LEU A 41 2.96 -20.65 -20.90
N GLY A 42 1.64 -20.58 -20.65
CA GLY A 42 0.78 -21.75 -20.44
C GLY A 42 0.98 -22.48 -19.09
N TYR A 43 1.61 -21.84 -18.12
CA TYR A 43 1.79 -22.45 -16.80
C TYR A 43 0.54 -22.30 -15.94
N ARG A 44 0.39 -23.19 -14.93
CA ARG A 44 -0.74 -23.19 -14.00
C ARG A 44 -0.62 -22.02 -13.01
N GLU A 45 -1.76 -21.50 -12.54
CA GLU A 45 -1.89 -20.44 -11.54
C GLU A 45 -1.21 -20.76 -10.20
N TYR A 46 -1.02 -22.06 -9.90
CA TYR A 46 -0.26 -22.52 -8.74
C TYR A 46 1.14 -21.90 -8.67
N TRP A 47 1.85 -21.81 -9.80
CA TRP A 47 3.19 -21.22 -9.86
C TRP A 47 3.20 -19.72 -9.61
N LEU A 48 2.13 -19.02 -10.03
CA LEU A 48 1.91 -17.61 -9.69
C LEU A 48 1.77 -17.45 -8.18
N SER A 49 0.91 -18.24 -7.56
CA SER A 49 0.67 -18.20 -6.11
C SER A 49 1.95 -18.51 -5.33
N LEU A 50 2.75 -19.49 -5.79
CA LEU A 50 4.03 -19.82 -5.18
C LEU A 50 5.02 -18.66 -5.28
N GLY A 51 5.17 -18.03 -6.46
CA GLY A 51 6.05 -16.89 -6.67
C GLY A 51 5.68 -15.68 -5.82
N LEU A 52 4.38 -15.35 -5.75
CA LEU A 52 3.86 -14.29 -4.90
C LEU A 52 4.11 -14.59 -3.41
N SER A 53 3.76 -15.78 -2.94
CA SER A 53 3.93 -16.16 -1.54
C SER A 53 5.40 -16.17 -1.13
N LEU A 54 6.29 -16.68 -1.98
CA LEU A 54 7.73 -16.72 -1.69
C LEU A 54 8.32 -15.31 -1.62
N SER A 55 8.02 -14.45 -2.59
CA SER A 55 8.52 -13.06 -2.60
C SER A 55 8.01 -12.24 -1.42
N MET A 56 6.72 -12.38 -1.06
CA MET A 56 6.11 -11.69 0.08
C MET A 56 6.64 -12.23 1.42
N GLY A 57 6.82 -13.55 1.56
CA GLY A 57 7.40 -14.17 2.75
C GLY A 57 8.84 -13.73 2.98
N LEU A 58 9.66 -13.72 1.94
CA LEU A 58 11.04 -13.20 2.00
C LEU A 58 11.05 -11.72 2.39
N ALA A 59 10.18 -10.92 1.79
CA ALA A 59 10.06 -9.51 2.11
C ALA A 59 9.61 -9.26 3.55
N ALA A 60 8.65 -10.04 4.06
CA ALA A 60 8.19 -9.95 5.44
C ALA A 60 9.35 -10.15 6.42
N VAL A 61 10.12 -11.23 6.23
CA VAL A 61 11.28 -11.54 7.08
C VAL A 61 12.39 -10.49 6.93
N ALA A 62 12.68 -10.03 5.71
CA ALA A 62 13.76 -9.08 5.46
C ALA A 62 13.45 -7.65 5.94
N SER A 63 12.16 -7.23 5.93
CA SER A 63 11.77 -5.83 6.19
C SER A 63 12.31 -5.25 7.50
N PRO A 64 12.24 -5.91 8.68
CA PRO A 64 12.81 -5.37 9.92
C PRO A 64 14.34 -5.21 9.87
N PHE A 65 15.03 -6.11 9.18
CA PHE A 65 16.49 -6.05 9.03
C PHE A 65 16.89 -4.91 8.08
N VAL A 66 16.19 -4.77 6.96
CA VAL A 66 16.37 -3.68 6.00
C VAL A 66 16.10 -2.33 6.68
N GLY A 67 15.00 -2.22 7.40
CA GLY A 67 14.65 -1.02 8.15
C GLY A 67 15.73 -0.65 9.18
N SER A 68 16.18 -1.62 9.97
CA SER A 68 17.27 -1.40 10.92
C SER A 68 18.60 -1.05 10.25
N ALA A 69 18.94 -1.66 9.11
CA ALA A 69 20.14 -1.35 8.35
C ALA A 69 20.09 0.07 7.76
N SER A 70 18.91 0.52 7.33
CA SER A 70 18.68 1.84 6.75
C SER A 70 18.93 2.99 7.75
N ASP A 71 18.67 2.76 9.03
CA ASP A 71 18.91 3.75 10.08
C ASP A 71 20.38 3.78 10.54
N ARG A 72 21.15 2.70 10.31
CA ARG A 72 22.51 2.54 10.89
C ARG A 72 23.66 2.83 9.93
N ARG A 73 23.72 2.03 8.84
CA ARG A 73 24.95 1.91 8.01
C ARG A 73 24.77 2.41 6.60
N ILE A 74 23.63 2.04 6.01
CA ILE A 74 23.39 2.24 4.58
C ILE A 74 22.31 3.31 4.47
N GLY A 75 22.39 4.47 4.17
CA GLY A 75 21.30 5.46 4.08
C GLY A 75 20.04 4.93 3.38
N LYS A 76 18.89 5.43 3.79
CA LYS A 76 17.58 5.06 3.24
C LYS A 76 17.54 5.28 1.72
N ASN A 77 18.09 6.41 1.26
CA ASN A 77 18.20 6.73 -0.17
C ASN A 77 19.08 5.73 -0.95
N VAL A 78 20.15 5.21 -0.35
CA VAL A 78 21.02 4.20 -0.98
C VAL A 78 20.30 2.86 -1.10
N ILE A 79 19.65 2.40 -0.03
CA ILE A 79 18.83 1.16 -0.09
C ILE A 79 17.74 1.30 -1.13
N LEU A 80 17.04 2.45 -1.15
CA LEU A 80 16.01 2.75 -2.13
C LEU A 80 16.55 2.65 -3.56
N ALA A 81 17.67 3.34 -3.84
CA ALA A 81 18.27 3.37 -5.18
C ALA A 81 18.72 1.97 -5.63
N VAL A 82 19.44 1.25 -4.77
CA VAL A 82 19.96 -0.10 -5.10
C VAL A 82 18.80 -1.08 -5.29
N ALA A 83 17.85 -1.13 -4.34
CA ALA A 83 16.73 -2.06 -4.42
C ALA A 83 15.84 -1.79 -5.64
N THR A 84 15.55 -0.51 -5.94
CA THR A 84 14.74 -0.14 -7.12
C THR A 84 15.48 -0.46 -8.43
N SER A 85 16.77 -0.13 -8.53
CA SER A 85 17.54 -0.43 -9.74
C SER A 85 17.65 -1.94 -9.99
N LEU A 86 17.93 -2.73 -8.96
CA LEU A 86 17.95 -4.19 -9.07
C LEU A 86 16.56 -4.76 -9.36
N CYS A 87 15.49 -4.18 -8.82
CA CYS A 87 14.11 -4.53 -9.17
C CYS A 87 13.84 -4.32 -10.66
N CYS A 88 14.24 -3.18 -11.21
CA CYS A 88 14.10 -2.89 -12.65
C CYS A 88 14.90 -3.90 -13.50
N ILE A 89 16.13 -4.23 -13.12
CA ILE A 89 16.94 -5.24 -13.81
C ILE A 89 16.25 -6.61 -13.74
N ALA A 90 15.78 -7.04 -12.56
CA ALA A 90 15.08 -8.30 -12.40
C ALA A 90 13.77 -8.34 -13.23
N THR A 91 13.07 -7.20 -13.35
CA THR A 91 11.88 -7.06 -14.20
C THR A 91 12.19 -7.28 -15.68
N LEU A 92 13.31 -6.74 -16.16
CA LEU A 92 13.76 -6.97 -17.54
C LEU A 92 14.15 -8.42 -17.80
N LEU A 93 14.57 -9.14 -16.77
CA LEU A 93 14.93 -10.57 -16.89
C LEU A 93 13.71 -11.50 -16.87
N ILE A 94 12.50 -11.05 -16.50
CA ILE A 94 11.30 -11.90 -16.45
C ILE A 94 11.03 -12.62 -17.79
N PRO A 95 11.03 -11.93 -18.96
CA PRO A 95 10.71 -12.57 -20.23
C PRO A 95 11.89 -13.34 -20.87
N VAL A 96 13.10 -13.28 -20.31
CA VAL A 96 14.31 -13.83 -20.92
C VAL A 96 14.47 -15.36 -20.75
N PRO A 97 14.23 -15.94 -19.54
CA PRO A 97 14.44 -17.38 -19.37
C PRO A 97 13.40 -18.22 -20.12
N GLY A 98 13.89 -19.19 -20.90
CA GLY A 98 13.03 -20.16 -21.61
C GLY A 98 12.42 -21.25 -20.72
N HIS A 99 12.55 -21.17 -19.38
CA HIS A 99 12.09 -22.17 -18.43
C HIS A 99 11.46 -21.55 -17.17
N LEU A 100 10.49 -22.24 -16.60
CA LEU A 100 9.66 -21.78 -15.48
C LEU A 100 10.48 -21.29 -14.27
N ALA A 101 11.48 -22.07 -13.84
CA ALA A 101 12.27 -21.71 -12.66
C ALA A 101 12.98 -20.36 -12.81
N GLY A 102 13.51 -20.05 -13.99
CA GLY A 102 14.16 -18.77 -14.27
C GLY A 102 13.15 -17.61 -14.27
N VAL A 103 11.98 -17.79 -14.89
CA VAL A 103 10.89 -16.78 -14.91
C VAL A 103 10.41 -16.48 -13.48
N LEU A 104 10.18 -17.54 -12.69
CA LEU A 104 9.77 -17.38 -11.29
C LEU A 104 10.86 -16.72 -10.44
N ALA A 105 12.13 -17.13 -10.60
CA ALA A 105 13.25 -16.52 -9.88
C ALA A 105 13.38 -15.03 -10.18
N ALA A 106 13.26 -14.62 -11.44
CA ALA A 106 13.29 -13.23 -11.85
C ALA A 106 12.12 -12.42 -11.24
N PHE A 107 10.90 -12.98 -11.28
CA PHE A 107 9.73 -12.33 -10.68
C PHE A 107 9.84 -12.24 -9.15
N VAL A 108 10.25 -13.32 -8.47
CA VAL A 108 10.45 -13.33 -7.02
C VAL A 108 11.49 -12.30 -6.62
N ALA A 109 12.61 -12.21 -7.35
CA ALA A 109 13.63 -11.20 -7.11
C ALA A 109 13.08 -9.77 -7.33
N ALA A 110 12.38 -9.52 -8.44
CA ALA A 110 11.78 -8.22 -8.75
C ALA A 110 10.80 -7.79 -7.64
N ASN A 111 9.84 -8.64 -7.28
CA ASN A 111 8.83 -8.31 -6.28
C ASN A 111 9.44 -8.20 -4.87
N PHE A 112 10.39 -9.05 -4.50
CA PHE A 112 11.13 -8.92 -3.23
C PHE A 112 11.85 -7.58 -3.14
N LEU A 113 12.62 -7.20 -4.16
CA LEU A 113 13.37 -5.94 -4.19
C LEU A 113 12.44 -4.72 -4.21
N TYR A 114 11.31 -4.81 -4.91
CA TYR A 114 10.24 -3.81 -4.83
C TYR A 114 9.75 -3.63 -3.39
N GLN A 115 9.45 -4.71 -2.67
CA GLN A 115 8.98 -4.62 -1.27
C GLN A 115 10.05 -4.05 -0.33
N VAL A 116 11.33 -4.41 -0.55
CA VAL A 116 12.48 -3.84 0.19
C VAL A 116 12.60 -2.33 -0.05
N SER A 117 12.41 -1.89 -1.29
CA SER A 117 12.49 -0.47 -1.64
C SER A 117 11.42 0.37 -0.94
N LEU A 118 10.20 -0.17 -0.76
CA LEU A 118 9.12 0.51 -0.07
C LEU A 118 9.43 0.78 1.42
N VAL A 119 10.15 -0.12 2.10
CA VAL A 119 10.58 0.12 3.50
C VAL A 119 11.45 1.37 3.59
N ALA A 120 12.42 1.50 2.69
CA ALA A 120 13.31 2.65 2.64
C ALA A 120 12.60 3.93 2.18
N TYR A 121 11.67 3.80 1.22
CA TYR A 121 10.86 4.89 0.69
C TYR A 121 10.01 5.56 1.77
N ASP A 122 9.21 4.80 2.52
CA ASP A 122 8.36 5.35 3.56
C ASP A 122 9.18 5.94 4.70
N ALA A 123 10.32 5.34 5.03
CA ALA A 123 11.25 5.86 6.03
C ALA A 123 11.94 7.18 5.61
N LEU A 124 11.92 7.55 4.33
CA LEU A 124 12.44 8.82 3.81
C LEU A 124 11.46 9.99 3.97
N LEU A 125 10.19 9.78 4.30
CA LEU A 125 9.22 10.88 4.45
C LEU A 125 9.69 11.97 5.43
N PRO A 126 10.32 11.67 6.59
CA PRO A 126 10.88 12.69 7.48
C PRO A 126 12.03 13.51 6.86
N SER A 127 12.71 12.96 5.84
CA SER A 127 13.76 13.67 5.08
C SER A 127 13.17 14.53 3.96
N ALA A 128 11.98 14.20 3.51
CA ALA A 128 11.29 14.90 2.41
C ALA A 128 10.53 16.14 2.87
N THR A 129 10.08 16.16 4.13
CA THR A 129 9.29 17.28 4.67
C THR A 129 9.32 17.30 6.21
N ASP A 130 8.80 18.36 6.81
CA ASP A 130 8.65 18.50 8.26
C ASP A 130 7.36 17.80 8.78
N GLU A 131 7.22 17.65 10.10
CA GLU A 131 6.09 16.97 10.74
C GLU A 131 4.73 17.57 10.38
N ARG A 132 4.65 18.90 10.23
CA ARG A 132 3.40 19.60 9.92
C ARG A 132 2.86 19.23 8.54
N HIS A 133 3.74 18.76 7.67
CA HIS A 133 3.42 18.48 6.28
C HIS A 133 3.44 16.99 5.92
N TYR A 134 3.69 16.07 6.87
CA TYR A 134 3.63 14.63 6.59
C TYR A 134 2.31 14.22 5.93
N GLY A 135 1.17 14.69 6.44
CA GLY A 135 -0.15 14.40 5.87
C GLY A 135 -0.31 14.87 4.42
N PRO A 136 -0.15 16.19 4.13
CA PRO A 136 -0.23 16.69 2.75
C PRO A 136 0.71 16.00 1.78
N VAL A 137 1.97 15.73 2.16
CA VAL A 137 2.96 15.09 1.29
C VAL A 137 2.62 13.61 1.08
N SER A 138 2.24 12.88 2.14
CA SER A 138 1.78 11.49 2.04
C SER A 138 0.53 11.37 1.16
N GLY A 139 -0.50 12.21 1.41
CA GLY A 139 -1.72 12.21 0.62
C GLY A 139 -1.50 12.58 -0.85
N PHE A 140 -0.59 13.50 -1.13
CA PHE A 140 -0.21 13.85 -2.49
C PHE A 140 0.53 12.70 -3.20
N GLY A 141 1.45 12.01 -2.49
CA GLY A 141 2.10 10.80 -3.00
C GLY A 141 1.09 9.73 -3.37
N VAL A 142 0.14 9.43 -2.47
CA VAL A 142 -0.95 8.47 -2.70
C VAL A 142 -1.77 8.84 -3.94
N ALA A 143 -2.15 10.11 -4.08
CA ALA A 143 -2.89 10.59 -5.25
C ALA A 143 -2.10 10.39 -6.55
N LEU A 144 -0.80 10.73 -6.55
CA LEU A 144 0.09 10.48 -7.69
C LEU A 144 0.23 8.97 -7.97
N GLY A 145 0.32 8.14 -6.93
CA GLY A 145 0.35 6.69 -7.08
C GLY A 145 -0.86 6.17 -7.85
N TYR A 146 -2.07 6.58 -7.47
CA TYR A 146 -3.28 6.18 -8.22
C TYR A 146 -3.30 6.70 -9.66
N ILE A 147 -2.72 7.88 -9.94
CA ILE A 147 -2.52 8.35 -11.32
C ILE A 147 -1.54 7.43 -12.06
N GLY A 148 -0.50 6.90 -11.39
CA GLY A 148 0.41 5.91 -11.93
C GLY A 148 -0.29 4.63 -12.40
N THR A 149 -1.36 4.20 -11.73
CA THR A 149 -2.20 3.09 -12.18
C THR A 149 -2.75 3.30 -13.59
N PHE A 150 -3.23 4.51 -13.90
CA PHE A 150 -3.74 4.81 -15.24
C PHE A 150 -2.64 4.75 -16.29
N LEU A 151 -1.42 5.23 -15.99
CA LEU A 151 -0.30 5.10 -16.91
C LEU A 151 0.06 3.63 -17.17
N ALA A 152 0.06 2.79 -16.13
CA ALA A 152 0.29 1.36 -16.25
C ALA A 152 -0.74 0.70 -17.20
N LEU A 153 -2.02 1.05 -17.06
CA LEU A 153 -3.09 0.54 -17.93
C LEU A 153 -2.95 1.05 -19.36
N ILE A 154 -2.54 2.30 -19.57
CA ILE A 154 -2.28 2.87 -20.90
C ILE A 154 -1.14 2.14 -21.58
N ILE A 155 -0.01 1.92 -20.89
CA ILE A 155 1.13 1.16 -21.42
C ILE A 155 0.67 -0.21 -21.91
N GLY A 156 -0.10 -0.92 -21.08
CA GLY A 156 -0.61 -2.21 -21.45
C GLY A 156 -1.56 -2.18 -22.65
N LYS A 157 -2.50 -1.24 -22.68
CA LYS A 157 -3.43 -1.07 -23.81
C LYS A 157 -2.74 -0.82 -25.13
N LEU A 158 -1.61 -0.09 -25.10
CA LEU A 158 -0.84 0.24 -26.30
C LEU A 158 0.03 -0.92 -26.80
N LEU A 159 0.51 -1.78 -25.90
CA LEU A 159 1.52 -2.80 -26.22
C LEU A 159 0.97 -4.22 -26.28
N VAL A 160 -0.14 -4.50 -25.62
CA VAL A 160 -0.72 -5.83 -25.53
C VAL A 160 -1.97 -5.90 -26.40
N THR A 161 -1.81 -6.48 -27.59
CA THR A 161 -2.92 -6.74 -28.52
C THR A 161 -3.36 -8.20 -28.50
N THR A 162 -2.45 -9.09 -28.17
CA THR A 162 -2.67 -10.54 -28.05
C THR A 162 -2.08 -11.07 -26.76
N PRO A 163 -2.50 -12.25 -26.27
CA PRO A 163 -1.87 -12.89 -25.11
C PRO A 163 -0.37 -13.11 -25.22
N ALA A 164 0.17 -13.24 -26.44
CA ALA A 164 1.62 -13.39 -26.67
C ALA A 164 2.40 -12.10 -26.35
N ASP A 165 1.75 -10.95 -26.37
CA ASP A 165 2.37 -9.64 -26.17
C ASP A 165 2.55 -9.24 -24.70
N ASN A 166 2.01 -10.03 -23.74
CA ASN A 166 2.05 -9.67 -22.31
C ASN A 166 3.46 -9.37 -21.79
N GLY A 167 4.49 -10.01 -22.37
CA GLY A 167 5.90 -9.77 -22.00
C GLY A 167 6.44 -8.39 -22.42
N ARG A 168 5.82 -7.71 -23.39
CA ARG A 168 6.29 -6.42 -23.92
C ARG A 168 6.16 -5.27 -22.93
N VAL A 169 5.32 -5.40 -21.90
CA VAL A 169 5.12 -4.34 -20.91
C VAL A 169 6.26 -4.24 -19.90
N PHE A 170 7.07 -5.28 -19.71
CA PHE A 170 8.10 -5.27 -18.67
C PHE A 170 9.19 -4.22 -18.92
N LEU A 171 9.63 -4.04 -20.16
CA LEU A 171 10.63 -3.03 -20.52
C LEU A 171 10.15 -1.60 -20.23
N PRO A 172 9.02 -1.11 -20.79
CA PRO A 172 8.56 0.24 -20.51
C PRO A 172 8.18 0.44 -19.04
N THR A 173 7.68 -0.59 -18.35
CA THR A 173 7.41 -0.51 -16.90
C THR A 173 8.71 -0.29 -16.12
N ALA A 174 9.77 -1.03 -16.41
CA ALA A 174 11.07 -0.87 -15.72
C ALA A 174 11.67 0.51 -16.02
N ILE A 175 11.58 1.01 -17.25
CA ILE A 175 12.04 2.36 -17.64
C ILE A 175 11.25 3.43 -16.89
N CYS A 176 9.91 3.35 -16.87
CA CYS A 176 9.07 4.31 -16.17
C CYS A 176 9.34 4.27 -14.67
N PHE A 177 9.46 3.06 -14.07
CA PHE A 177 9.76 2.94 -12.66
C PHE A 177 11.08 3.62 -12.33
N LEU A 178 12.16 3.32 -13.05
CA LEU A 178 13.46 3.91 -12.81
C LEU A 178 13.45 5.44 -13.02
N LEU A 179 12.87 5.91 -14.13
CA LEU A 179 12.82 7.32 -14.50
C LEU A 179 12.13 8.18 -13.45
N PHE A 180 10.94 7.77 -13.01
CA PHE A 180 10.16 8.53 -12.04
C PHE A 180 10.63 8.30 -10.59
N ALA A 181 11.34 7.21 -10.29
CA ALA A 181 11.98 6.98 -9.00
C ALA A 181 13.28 7.78 -8.83
N LEU A 182 13.99 8.07 -9.93
CA LEU A 182 15.31 8.69 -9.92
C LEU A 182 15.41 9.96 -9.04
N PRO A 183 14.46 10.92 -9.07
CA PRO A 183 14.53 12.11 -8.22
C PRO A 183 14.54 11.78 -6.72
N CYS A 184 13.88 10.69 -6.31
CA CYS A 184 13.82 10.29 -4.90
C CYS A 184 15.17 9.76 -4.39
N PHE A 185 16.02 9.20 -5.24
CA PHE A 185 17.35 8.70 -4.86
C PHE A 185 18.29 9.82 -4.34
N PHE A 186 18.03 11.05 -4.77
CA PHE A 186 18.81 12.24 -4.36
C PHE A 186 18.22 12.96 -3.13
N VAL A 187 17.14 12.46 -2.56
CA VAL A 187 16.63 12.98 -1.29
C VAL A 187 17.67 12.70 -0.20
N LYS A 188 18.23 13.76 0.39
CA LYS A 188 19.25 13.64 1.44
C LYS A 188 18.62 13.03 2.68
N ASP A 189 19.15 11.90 3.12
CA ASP A 189 18.74 11.28 4.38
C ASP A 189 19.11 12.15 5.58
N LEU A 190 18.29 12.10 6.63
CA LEU A 190 18.59 12.79 7.89
C LEU A 190 19.91 12.29 8.45
N LYS A 191 20.66 13.17 9.13
CA LYS A 191 21.89 12.79 9.83
C LYS A 191 21.58 11.64 10.79
N ARG A 192 22.35 10.57 10.66
CA ARG A 192 22.22 9.39 11.50
C ARG A 192 22.58 9.69 12.93
N SER A 193 21.82 9.19 13.88
CA SER A 193 22.22 9.22 15.27
C SER A 193 23.44 8.31 15.45
N GLN A 194 24.53 8.86 16.00
CA GLN A 194 25.72 8.09 16.36
C GLN A 194 25.52 7.24 17.63
N THR A 195 24.32 7.23 18.19
CA THR A 195 23.96 6.42 19.36
C THR A 195 23.90 4.93 18.99
N SER A 196 24.16 4.09 19.99
CA SER A 196 24.33 2.63 19.94
C SER A 196 23.42 1.91 18.94
N PRO A 197 23.90 0.84 18.31
CA PRO A 197 23.18 0.12 17.28
C PRO A 197 21.87 -0.46 17.83
N VAL A 198 20.74 0.07 17.40
CA VAL A 198 19.40 -0.47 17.74
C VAL A 198 19.24 -1.82 16.99
N ARG A 199 19.15 -2.91 17.74
CA ARG A 199 18.90 -4.25 17.18
C ARG A 199 17.43 -4.38 16.81
N VAL A 200 17.10 -5.21 15.83
CA VAL A 200 15.71 -5.54 15.46
C VAL A 200 14.89 -5.98 16.70
N ALA A 201 15.52 -6.79 17.58
CA ALA A 201 14.89 -7.22 18.82
C ALA A 201 14.56 -6.07 19.79
N ASP A 202 15.35 -4.99 19.81
CA ASP A 202 15.10 -3.85 20.68
C ASP A 202 13.89 -3.03 20.17
N THR A 203 13.76 -2.85 18.85
CA THR A 203 12.58 -2.24 18.24
C THR A 203 11.34 -3.10 18.49
N ALA A 204 11.43 -4.42 18.38
CA ALA A 204 10.32 -5.32 18.69
C ALA A 204 9.88 -5.20 20.16
N ARG A 205 10.85 -5.18 21.10
CA ARG A 205 10.55 -4.97 22.52
C ARG A 205 9.91 -3.62 22.79
N GLU A 206 10.36 -2.57 22.12
CA GLU A 206 9.80 -1.23 22.24
C GLU A 206 8.34 -1.21 21.74
N ILE A 207 8.03 -1.81 20.58
CA ILE A 207 6.67 -1.93 20.07
C ILE A 207 5.76 -2.65 21.08
N ILE A 208 6.26 -3.71 21.72
CA ILE A 208 5.49 -4.48 22.71
C ILE A 208 5.32 -3.71 24.02
N ARG A 209 6.34 -2.96 24.46
CA ARG A 209 6.32 -2.25 25.75
C ARG A 209 5.58 -0.91 25.68
N ASP A 210 5.76 -0.17 24.58
CA ASP A 210 5.06 1.08 24.38
C ASP A 210 3.58 0.83 24.11
N ARG A 211 2.72 1.48 24.91
CA ARG A 211 1.27 1.30 24.83
C ARG A 211 0.72 1.77 23.47
N ASP A 212 1.16 2.92 23.00
CA ASP A 212 0.58 3.54 21.82
C ASP A 212 1.06 2.83 20.54
N LEU A 213 2.34 2.42 20.48
CA LEU A 213 2.86 1.60 19.40
C LEU A 213 2.17 0.23 19.34
N ARG A 214 1.96 -0.42 20.48
CA ARG A 214 1.26 -1.70 20.53
C ARG A 214 -0.16 -1.62 19.97
N TRP A 215 -0.91 -0.58 20.35
CA TRP A 215 -2.27 -0.38 19.83
C TRP A 215 -2.24 0.01 18.34
N TYR A 216 -1.24 0.78 17.91
CA TYR A 216 -1.05 1.09 16.50
C TYR A 216 -0.81 -0.16 15.67
N PHE A 217 0.19 -0.99 16.02
CA PHE A 217 0.51 -2.20 15.26
C PHE A 217 -0.60 -3.24 15.29
N ALA A 218 -1.32 -3.38 16.40
CA ALA A 218 -2.51 -4.24 16.46
C ALA A 218 -3.64 -3.74 15.55
N GLY A 219 -3.94 -2.45 15.57
CA GLY A 219 -4.91 -1.84 14.66
C GLY A 219 -4.48 -1.94 13.19
N HIS A 220 -3.20 -1.64 12.91
CA HIS A 220 -2.59 -1.73 11.58
C HIS A 220 -2.74 -3.13 10.98
N LEU A 221 -2.45 -4.18 11.74
CA LEU A 221 -2.65 -5.55 11.30
C LEU A 221 -4.11 -5.81 10.89
N LEU A 222 -5.06 -5.41 11.73
CA LEU A 222 -6.49 -5.69 11.52
C LEU A 222 -7.08 -4.92 10.33
N TYR A 223 -6.84 -3.59 10.23
CA TYR A 223 -7.46 -2.85 9.13
C TYR A 223 -6.78 -3.11 7.78
N LEU A 224 -5.45 -3.34 7.75
CA LEU A 224 -4.81 -3.71 6.49
C LEU A 224 -5.26 -5.07 5.98
N ASP A 225 -5.46 -6.03 6.90
CA ASP A 225 -5.98 -7.34 6.54
C ASP A 225 -7.39 -7.23 5.93
N ALA A 226 -8.27 -6.47 6.58
CA ALA A 226 -9.60 -6.23 6.04
C ALA A 226 -9.54 -5.51 4.68
N VAL A 227 -8.76 -4.44 4.54
CA VAL A 227 -8.63 -3.65 3.30
C VAL A 227 -8.08 -4.49 2.15
N ASN A 228 -7.00 -5.24 2.37
CA ASN A 228 -6.41 -6.11 1.37
C ASN A 228 -7.38 -7.21 0.92
N THR A 229 -8.17 -7.76 1.87
CA THR A 229 -9.19 -8.77 1.56
C THR A 229 -10.35 -8.15 0.77
N VAL A 230 -10.79 -6.94 1.10
CA VAL A 230 -11.80 -6.22 0.29
C VAL A 230 -11.29 -6.02 -1.14
N ILE A 231 -10.05 -5.56 -1.32
CA ILE A 231 -9.46 -5.37 -2.67
C ILE A 231 -9.48 -6.69 -3.46
N ALA A 232 -9.13 -7.80 -2.82
CA ALA A 232 -9.07 -9.11 -3.47
C ALA A 232 -10.45 -9.65 -3.88
N PHE A 233 -11.49 -9.46 -3.07
CA PHE A 233 -12.77 -10.12 -3.25
C PHE A 233 -13.91 -9.21 -3.74
N MET A 234 -13.75 -7.88 -3.73
CA MET A 234 -14.82 -6.96 -4.12
C MET A 234 -15.32 -7.18 -5.55
N ALA A 235 -14.41 -7.38 -6.51
CA ALA A 235 -14.80 -7.62 -7.90
C ALA A 235 -15.66 -8.89 -8.04
N VAL A 236 -15.29 -9.96 -7.34
CA VAL A 236 -16.03 -11.23 -7.35
C VAL A 236 -17.40 -11.05 -6.67
N PHE A 237 -17.46 -10.34 -5.55
CA PHE A 237 -18.71 -10.00 -4.88
C PHE A 237 -19.67 -9.23 -5.78
N LEU A 238 -19.20 -8.22 -6.49
CA LEU A 238 -20.04 -7.42 -7.39
C LEU A 238 -20.65 -8.27 -8.50
N VAL A 239 -19.92 -9.24 -9.03
CA VAL A 239 -20.43 -10.17 -10.06
C VAL A 239 -21.41 -11.17 -9.44
N LYS A 240 -21.03 -11.83 -8.35
CA LYS A 240 -21.78 -12.97 -7.77
C LYS A 240 -23.01 -12.55 -6.98
N VAL A 241 -22.95 -11.38 -6.32
CA VAL A 241 -23.99 -10.90 -5.40
C VAL A 241 -24.56 -9.56 -5.84
N GLY A 242 -23.71 -8.65 -6.31
CA GLY A 242 -24.09 -7.29 -6.70
C GLY A 242 -24.83 -7.19 -8.03
N GLY A 243 -24.88 -8.27 -8.84
CA GLY A 243 -25.55 -8.28 -10.13
C GLY A 243 -24.84 -7.48 -11.23
N PHE A 244 -23.52 -7.22 -11.06
CA PHE A 244 -22.71 -6.53 -12.07
C PHE A 244 -22.30 -7.47 -13.20
N SER A 245 -22.43 -6.99 -14.43
CA SER A 245 -22.07 -7.75 -15.63
C SER A 245 -20.61 -7.55 -15.99
N GLN A 246 -19.84 -8.64 -15.94
CA GLN A 246 -18.46 -8.64 -16.42
C GLN A 246 -18.39 -8.43 -17.94
N ALA A 247 -19.31 -9.05 -18.69
CA ALA A 247 -19.37 -8.92 -20.16
C ALA A 247 -19.67 -7.48 -20.62
N LYS A 248 -20.42 -6.70 -19.83
CA LYS A 248 -20.68 -5.28 -20.09
C LYS A 248 -19.58 -4.34 -19.54
N GLY A 249 -18.52 -4.88 -18.93
CA GLY A 249 -17.44 -4.10 -18.35
C GLY A 249 -17.82 -3.31 -17.09
N GLU A 250 -18.98 -3.56 -16.46
CA GLU A 250 -19.47 -2.79 -15.31
C GLU A 250 -18.53 -2.84 -14.12
N VAL A 251 -17.86 -3.99 -13.88
CA VAL A 251 -16.85 -4.13 -12.83
C VAL A 251 -15.64 -3.24 -13.10
N ASN A 252 -15.20 -3.17 -14.35
CA ASN A 252 -14.08 -2.32 -14.73
C ASN A 252 -14.43 -0.83 -14.55
N TYR A 253 -15.64 -0.42 -14.92
CA TYR A 253 -16.12 0.94 -14.68
C TYR A 253 -16.20 1.25 -13.19
N PHE A 254 -16.67 0.31 -12.37
CA PHE A 254 -16.71 0.47 -10.92
C PHE A 254 -15.30 0.67 -10.33
N LEU A 255 -14.33 -0.16 -10.73
CA LEU A 255 -12.95 -0.05 -10.25
C LEU A 255 -12.28 1.24 -10.70
N MET A 256 -12.48 1.65 -11.96
CA MET A 256 -11.98 2.94 -12.46
C MET A 256 -12.58 4.12 -11.68
N PHE A 257 -13.89 4.09 -11.44
CA PHE A 257 -14.60 5.10 -10.67
C PHE A 257 -14.08 5.17 -9.23
N SER A 258 -13.92 4.01 -8.58
CA SER A 258 -13.31 3.91 -7.26
C SER A 258 -11.88 4.50 -7.22
N THR A 259 -11.08 4.25 -8.26
CA THR A 259 -9.70 4.77 -8.35
C THR A 259 -9.67 6.29 -8.47
N ILE A 260 -10.59 6.90 -9.22
CA ILE A 260 -10.72 8.38 -9.28
C ILE A 260 -10.99 8.95 -7.89
N PHE A 261 -11.90 8.34 -7.16
CA PHE A 261 -12.21 8.76 -5.79
C PHE A 261 -11.07 8.47 -4.80
N ALA A 262 -10.21 7.48 -5.07
CA ALA A 262 -9.00 7.25 -4.27
C ALA A 262 -7.95 8.36 -4.46
N VAL A 263 -7.82 8.92 -5.67
CA VAL A 263 -7.00 10.13 -5.93
C VAL A 263 -7.52 11.31 -5.11
N ILE A 264 -8.83 11.58 -5.19
CA ILE A 264 -9.48 12.66 -4.43
C ILE A 264 -9.32 12.43 -2.94
N GLY A 265 -9.53 11.18 -2.49
CA GLY A 265 -9.35 10.75 -1.11
C GLY A 265 -7.94 11.03 -0.58
N GLY A 266 -6.91 10.66 -1.33
CA GLY A 266 -5.52 10.92 -0.94
C GLY A 266 -5.28 12.41 -0.62
N LEU A 267 -5.72 13.30 -1.49
CA LEU A 267 -5.59 14.75 -1.30
C LEU A 267 -6.43 15.26 -0.11
N PHE A 268 -7.68 14.82 -0.02
CA PHE A 268 -8.59 15.22 1.06
C PHE A 268 -8.06 14.80 2.43
N TRP A 269 -7.63 13.53 2.58
CA TRP A 269 -7.13 13.04 3.85
C TRP A 269 -5.78 13.66 4.21
N GLY A 270 -4.90 13.92 3.24
CA GLY A 270 -3.67 14.65 3.48
C GLY A 270 -3.94 16.05 4.07
N TRP A 271 -4.94 16.76 3.53
CA TRP A 271 -5.41 18.04 4.08
C TRP A 271 -6.01 17.88 5.48
N LEU A 272 -6.83 16.85 5.72
CA LEU A 272 -7.46 16.61 7.03
C LEU A 272 -6.41 16.27 8.10
N VAL A 273 -5.40 15.43 7.76
CA VAL A 273 -4.28 15.12 8.65
C VAL A 273 -3.56 16.38 9.11
N ARG A 274 -3.31 17.31 8.19
CA ARG A 274 -2.69 18.61 8.53
C ARG A 274 -3.55 19.42 9.51
N ARG A 275 -4.88 19.38 9.38
CA ARG A 275 -5.80 20.19 10.20
C ARG A 275 -6.17 19.54 11.53
N ARG A 276 -6.39 18.25 11.54
CA ARG A 276 -6.96 17.51 12.67
C ARG A 276 -6.03 16.43 13.24
N GLY A 277 -4.85 16.25 12.64
CA GLY A 277 -3.87 15.21 13.02
C GLY A 277 -4.14 13.85 12.39
N ALA A 278 -3.08 13.05 12.30
CA ALA A 278 -3.09 11.75 11.59
C ALA A 278 -4.02 10.72 12.27
N ARG A 279 -4.08 10.70 13.60
CA ARG A 279 -4.98 9.80 14.35
C ARG A 279 -6.45 10.08 14.02
N THR A 280 -6.87 11.34 14.03
CA THR A 280 -8.25 11.72 13.66
C THR A 280 -8.55 11.39 12.20
N GLY A 281 -7.60 11.65 11.30
CA GLY A 281 -7.71 11.27 9.89
C GLY A 281 -7.93 9.77 9.73
N LEU A 282 -7.10 8.93 10.38
CA LEU A 282 -7.23 7.48 10.28
C LEU A 282 -8.54 6.96 10.88
N LEU A 283 -8.96 7.49 12.05
CA LEU A 283 -10.25 7.11 12.66
C LEU A 283 -11.44 7.44 11.73
N ALA A 284 -11.42 8.62 11.10
CA ALA A 284 -12.46 8.99 10.15
C ALA A 284 -12.42 8.13 8.87
N THR A 285 -11.22 7.76 8.39
CA THR A 285 -11.04 6.80 7.29
C THR A 285 -11.62 5.43 7.65
N LEU A 286 -11.34 4.92 8.84
CA LEU A 286 -11.87 3.64 9.32
C LEU A 286 -13.40 3.69 9.51
N ALA A 287 -13.95 4.81 9.96
CA ALA A 287 -15.41 5.01 10.02
C ALA A 287 -16.05 4.92 8.63
N LEU A 288 -15.38 5.48 7.61
CA LEU A 288 -15.83 5.36 6.22
C LEU A 288 -15.76 3.90 5.72
N TRP A 289 -14.71 3.14 6.09
CA TRP A 289 -14.63 1.71 5.83
C TRP A 289 -15.74 0.91 6.52
N ILE A 290 -16.08 1.24 7.78
CA ILE A 290 -17.20 0.63 8.52
C ILE A 290 -18.51 0.87 7.77
N ALA A 291 -18.75 2.09 7.28
CA ALA A 291 -19.93 2.42 6.49
C ALA A 291 -19.98 1.64 5.17
N ALA A 292 -18.85 1.58 4.43
CA ALA A 292 -18.76 0.83 3.18
C ALA A 292 -19.01 -0.67 3.38
N LEU A 293 -18.36 -1.29 4.37
CA LEU A 293 -18.54 -2.70 4.68
C LEU A 293 -19.95 -2.99 5.23
N GLY A 294 -20.53 -2.07 6.02
CA GLY A 294 -21.91 -2.16 6.46
C GLY A 294 -22.90 -2.23 5.29
N MET A 295 -22.69 -1.40 4.27
CA MET A 295 -23.51 -1.45 3.04
C MET A 295 -23.37 -2.80 2.30
N VAL A 296 -22.15 -3.35 2.21
CA VAL A 296 -21.93 -4.67 1.57
C VAL A 296 -22.68 -5.79 2.27
N CYS A 297 -22.83 -5.71 3.60
CA CYS A 297 -23.55 -6.70 4.40
C CYS A 297 -25.07 -6.67 4.18
N LEU A 298 -25.63 -5.57 3.66
CA LEU A 298 -27.06 -5.41 3.43
C LEU A 298 -27.49 -5.97 2.07
N PRO A 299 -28.74 -6.50 1.96
CA PRO A 299 -29.30 -6.94 0.68
C PRO A 299 -29.80 -5.73 -0.14
N LEU A 300 -28.87 -4.99 -0.73
CA LEU A 300 -29.16 -3.80 -1.52
C LEU A 300 -29.44 -4.14 -2.99
N ALA A 301 -30.21 -3.29 -3.68
CA ALA A 301 -30.32 -3.33 -5.13
C ALA A 301 -29.02 -2.88 -5.80
N LYS A 302 -28.76 -3.35 -7.03
CA LYS A 302 -27.54 -3.13 -7.79
C LYS A 302 -27.12 -1.66 -7.85
N GLU A 303 -28.07 -0.76 -8.00
CA GLU A 303 -27.86 0.68 -8.14
C GLU A 303 -27.18 1.27 -6.91
N HIS A 304 -27.50 0.77 -5.72
CA HIS A 304 -26.93 1.23 -4.46
C HIS A 304 -25.46 0.80 -4.30
N TYR A 305 -25.06 -0.33 -4.91
CA TYR A 305 -23.65 -0.75 -4.85
C TYR A 305 -22.70 0.18 -5.62
N TRP A 306 -23.20 1.00 -6.56
CA TRP A 306 -22.38 2.04 -7.20
C TRP A 306 -21.85 3.08 -6.22
N ILE A 307 -22.54 3.32 -5.09
CA ILE A 307 -22.11 4.23 -4.03
C ILE A 307 -20.84 3.69 -3.33
N LEU A 308 -20.64 2.36 -3.32
CA LEU A 308 -19.44 1.75 -2.75
C LEU A 308 -18.16 2.17 -3.48
N GLY A 309 -18.22 2.45 -4.78
CA GLY A 309 -17.07 2.90 -5.56
C GLY A 309 -16.43 4.15 -4.98
N PRO A 310 -17.14 5.30 -4.91
CA PRO A 310 -16.67 6.51 -4.26
C PRO A 310 -16.31 6.30 -2.80
N LEU A 311 -17.15 5.62 -2.03
CA LEU A 311 -16.96 5.45 -0.59
C LEU A 311 -15.69 4.67 -0.28
N SER A 312 -15.50 3.50 -0.91
CA SER A 312 -14.30 2.67 -0.74
C SER A 312 -13.07 3.33 -1.36
N GLY A 313 -13.21 4.04 -2.48
CA GLY A 313 -12.10 4.78 -3.10
C GLY A 313 -11.56 5.86 -2.17
N ILE A 314 -12.43 6.75 -1.66
CA ILE A 314 -12.02 7.77 -0.69
C ILE A 314 -11.37 7.12 0.53
N ALA A 315 -11.99 6.07 1.09
CA ALA A 315 -11.47 5.38 2.26
C ALA A 315 -10.09 4.73 1.97
N LEU A 316 -9.90 4.16 0.78
CA LEU A 316 -8.64 3.55 0.38
C LEU A 316 -7.50 4.58 0.29
N GLY A 317 -7.77 5.74 -0.33
CA GLY A 317 -6.83 6.86 -0.34
C GLY A 317 -6.46 7.33 1.07
N GLY A 318 -7.40 7.24 2.02
CA GLY A 318 -7.20 7.65 3.40
C GLY A 318 -6.29 6.75 4.22
N VAL A 319 -6.37 5.44 4.03
CA VAL A 319 -5.50 4.50 4.76
C VAL A 319 -4.04 4.87 4.57
N TRP A 320 -3.58 4.93 3.32
CA TRP A 320 -2.17 5.23 3.02
C TRP A 320 -1.77 6.69 3.36
N ALA A 321 -2.69 7.65 3.21
CA ALA A 321 -2.42 9.05 3.49
C ALA A 321 -2.28 9.35 4.99
N CYS A 322 -3.03 8.64 5.87
CA CYS A 322 -3.07 8.88 7.31
C CYS A 322 -2.10 8.00 8.10
N ASP A 323 -1.85 6.79 7.63
CA ASP A 323 -1.16 5.73 8.34
C ASP A 323 0.33 6.05 8.54
N ARG A 324 1.04 6.35 7.45
CA ARG A 324 2.46 6.75 7.49
C ARG A 324 2.71 7.94 8.45
N PRO A 325 1.96 9.05 8.36
CA PRO A 325 2.09 10.16 9.30
C PRO A 325 1.79 9.78 10.75
N LEU A 326 0.83 8.86 10.99
CA LEU A 326 0.51 8.44 12.36
C LEU A 326 1.68 7.69 12.98
N LEU A 327 2.30 6.74 12.27
CA LEU A 327 3.49 6.04 12.75
C LEU A 327 4.63 7.02 13.04
N LEU A 328 4.92 7.92 12.10
CA LEU A 328 6.00 8.90 12.23
C LEU A 328 5.80 9.87 13.40
N ASN A 329 4.56 10.13 13.79
CA ASN A 329 4.28 10.97 14.95
C ASN A 329 4.58 10.27 16.30
N MET A 330 4.75 8.96 16.31
CA MET A 330 4.99 8.15 17.51
C MET A 330 6.45 7.71 17.65
N VAL A 331 7.25 7.82 16.59
CA VAL A 331 8.61 7.28 16.57
C VAL A 331 9.65 8.38 16.29
N PRO A 332 10.91 8.23 16.78
CA PRO A 332 11.99 9.14 16.42
C PRO A 332 12.26 9.10 14.90
N ARG A 333 12.47 10.26 14.30
CA ARG A 333 12.72 10.41 12.85
C ARG A 333 13.94 9.62 12.39
N GLU A 334 14.97 9.58 13.23
CA GLU A 334 16.25 8.88 12.97
C GLU A 334 16.07 7.36 12.94
N ARG A 335 14.99 6.85 13.54
CA ARG A 335 14.66 5.42 13.64
C ARG A 335 13.47 5.02 12.79
N ALA A 336 13.00 5.89 11.89
CA ALA A 336 11.86 5.64 11.03
C ALA A 336 12.02 4.34 10.22
N GLY A 337 13.21 4.02 9.73
CA GLY A 337 13.49 2.79 9.01
C GLY A 337 13.18 1.53 9.82
N SER A 338 13.66 1.47 11.07
CA SER A 338 13.42 0.33 11.97
C SER A 338 11.93 0.08 12.17
N PHE A 339 11.14 1.13 12.38
CA PHE A 339 9.69 0.99 12.59
C PHE A 339 8.93 0.69 11.30
N PHE A 340 9.32 1.28 10.16
CA PHE A 340 8.74 0.90 8.87
C PHE A 340 9.09 -0.54 8.47
N GLY A 341 10.22 -1.07 8.91
CA GLY A 341 10.51 -2.50 8.78
C GLY A 341 9.43 -3.38 9.44
N PHE A 342 9.00 -3.05 10.65
CA PHE A 342 7.90 -3.76 11.33
C PHE A 342 6.53 -3.44 10.73
N TYR A 343 6.31 -2.22 10.25
CA TYR A 343 5.12 -1.84 9.49
C TYR A 343 4.91 -2.76 8.28
N TYR A 344 5.96 -2.96 7.48
CA TYR A 344 5.88 -3.87 6.32
C TYR A 344 5.79 -5.34 6.74
N LEU A 345 6.45 -5.76 7.81
CA LEU A 345 6.28 -7.09 8.37
C LEU A 345 4.80 -7.36 8.70
N THR A 346 4.17 -6.49 9.50
CA THR A 346 2.75 -6.64 9.87
C THR A 346 1.83 -6.55 8.67
N GLY A 347 2.09 -5.64 7.72
CA GLY A 347 1.32 -5.52 6.49
C GLY A 347 1.39 -6.75 5.58
N LYS A 348 2.50 -7.50 5.58
CA LYS A 348 2.59 -8.76 4.81
C LYS A 348 1.86 -9.91 5.51
N PHE A 349 1.93 -9.99 6.83
CA PHE A 349 1.13 -10.95 7.58
C PHE A 349 -0.37 -10.72 7.42
N SER A 350 -0.81 -9.46 7.39
CA SER A 350 -2.21 -9.10 7.20
C SER A 350 -2.78 -9.54 5.85
N SER A 351 -1.96 -9.68 4.83
CA SER A 351 -2.41 -10.13 3.51
C SER A 351 -2.68 -11.63 3.42
N VAL A 352 -2.51 -12.39 4.51
CA VAL A 352 -2.69 -13.85 4.56
C VAL A 352 -3.92 -14.25 5.36
N VAL A 353 -4.10 -13.64 6.53
CA VAL A 353 -5.13 -14.08 7.50
C VAL A 353 -6.55 -13.77 7.00
N GLY A 354 -6.80 -12.56 6.52
CA GLY A 354 -8.12 -12.14 6.03
C GLY A 354 -8.62 -12.95 4.85
N PRO A 355 -7.84 -13.12 3.76
CA PRO A 355 -8.26 -13.97 2.64
C PRO A 355 -8.53 -15.41 3.04
N LEU A 356 -7.76 -15.99 3.97
CA LEU A 356 -8.00 -17.35 4.49
C LEU A 356 -9.29 -17.43 5.28
N LEU A 357 -9.54 -16.49 6.20
CA LEU A 357 -10.78 -16.41 6.96
C LEU A 357 -11.98 -16.22 6.04
N PHE A 358 -11.88 -15.31 5.07
CA PHE A 358 -12.91 -15.04 4.08
C PHE A 358 -13.24 -16.29 3.26
N GLY A 359 -12.20 -16.96 2.74
CA GLY A 359 -12.36 -18.21 1.98
C GLY A 359 -12.95 -19.34 2.82
N ALA A 360 -12.53 -19.47 4.09
CA ALA A 360 -13.10 -20.46 5.01
C ALA A 360 -14.59 -20.24 5.23
N ILE A 361 -15.04 -18.98 5.41
CA ILE A 361 -16.46 -18.67 5.56
C ILE A 361 -17.25 -19.01 4.27
N LEU A 362 -16.69 -18.74 3.10
CA LEU A 362 -17.31 -19.09 1.82
C LEU A 362 -17.46 -20.60 1.63
N ALA A 363 -16.58 -21.41 2.20
CA ALA A 363 -16.61 -22.87 2.14
C ALA A 363 -17.67 -23.50 3.08
N LEU A 364 -18.19 -22.75 4.06
CA LEU A 364 -19.21 -23.26 4.99
C LEU A 364 -20.53 -23.51 4.25
N PRO A 365 -21.27 -24.59 4.59
CA PRO A 365 -22.56 -24.88 3.98
C PRO A 365 -23.68 -24.02 4.59
N LEU A 366 -23.53 -22.70 4.56
CA LEU A 366 -24.45 -21.74 5.15
C LEU A 366 -25.30 -21.05 4.09
N GLY A 367 -26.56 -21.38 3.99
CA GLY A 367 -27.55 -20.70 3.17
C GLY A 367 -27.16 -20.52 1.67
N THR A 368 -27.55 -19.38 1.11
CA THR A 368 -27.22 -19.04 -0.28
C THR A 368 -25.80 -18.50 -0.44
N GLU A 369 -25.28 -18.50 -1.68
CA GLU A 369 -23.98 -17.90 -2.01
C GLU A 369 -23.89 -16.43 -1.53
N ALA A 370 -24.96 -15.67 -1.72
CA ALA A 370 -25.05 -14.27 -1.28
C ALA A 370 -24.93 -14.12 0.25
N ILE A 371 -25.54 -15.03 1.02
CA ILE A 371 -25.44 -15.02 2.48
C ILE A 371 -23.99 -15.28 2.90
N ARG A 372 -23.31 -16.25 2.30
CA ARG A 372 -21.91 -16.57 2.62
C ARG A 372 -20.96 -15.41 2.32
N TYR A 373 -21.13 -14.74 1.18
CA TYR A 373 -20.35 -13.53 0.87
C TYR A 373 -20.60 -12.41 1.88
N ARG A 374 -21.85 -12.14 2.26
CA ARG A 374 -22.18 -11.11 3.26
C ARG A 374 -21.60 -11.45 4.64
N LEU A 375 -21.67 -12.71 5.06
CA LEU A 375 -21.04 -13.16 6.31
C LEU A 375 -19.50 -12.99 6.27
N ALA A 376 -18.88 -13.29 5.13
CA ALA A 376 -17.45 -13.09 4.96
C ALA A 376 -17.08 -11.59 5.03
N PHE A 377 -17.84 -10.70 4.39
CA PHE A 377 -17.65 -9.25 4.54
C PHE A 377 -17.98 -8.74 5.95
N PHE A 378 -18.94 -9.35 6.63
CA PHE A 378 -19.25 -9.03 8.02
C PHE A 378 -18.09 -9.35 8.97
N SER A 379 -17.34 -10.43 8.72
CA SER A 379 -16.10 -10.69 9.48
C SER A 379 -15.05 -9.58 9.30
N LEU A 380 -14.92 -9.02 8.09
CA LEU A 380 -14.03 -7.89 7.83
C LEU A 380 -14.54 -6.60 8.52
N LEU A 381 -15.86 -6.39 8.56
CA LEU A 381 -16.45 -5.28 9.30
C LEU A 381 -16.09 -5.35 10.78
N ILE A 382 -16.19 -6.51 11.41
CA ILE A 382 -15.76 -6.73 12.80
C ILE A 382 -14.27 -6.40 12.98
N MET A 383 -13.42 -6.82 12.03
CA MET A 383 -11.99 -6.52 12.07
C MET A 383 -11.72 -5.01 12.02
N VAL A 384 -12.41 -4.26 11.15
CA VAL A 384 -12.25 -2.80 11.05
C VAL A 384 -12.79 -2.09 12.31
N ILE A 385 -13.88 -2.56 12.91
CA ILE A 385 -14.39 -2.04 14.18
C ILE A 385 -13.36 -2.27 15.30
N ALA A 386 -12.79 -3.47 15.38
CA ALA A 386 -11.74 -3.78 16.35
C ALA A 386 -10.48 -2.93 16.11
N ALA A 387 -10.07 -2.75 14.86
CA ALA A 387 -8.97 -1.86 14.48
C ALA A 387 -9.25 -0.42 14.91
N THR A 388 -10.46 0.07 14.68
CA THR A 388 -10.89 1.42 15.11
C THR A 388 -10.78 1.57 16.62
N ALA A 389 -11.19 0.57 17.39
CA ALA A 389 -11.05 0.55 18.84
C ALA A 389 -9.57 0.56 19.28
N CYS A 390 -8.68 -0.13 18.55
CA CYS A 390 -7.24 -0.08 18.80
C CYS A 390 -6.68 1.33 18.56
N ILE A 391 -6.95 1.92 17.40
CA ILE A 391 -6.47 3.26 17.05
C ILE A 391 -7.06 4.34 17.98
N ALA A 392 -8.30 4.18 18.43
CA ALA A 392 -8.92 5.09 19.39
C ALA A 392 -8.23 5.09 20.76
N ARG A 393 -7.51 4.03 21.13
CA ARG A 393 -6.75 3.94 22.40
C ARG A 393 -5.38 4.63 22.36
N ILE A 394 -4.89 5.01 21.20
CA ILE A 394 -3.66 5.80 21.03
C ILE A 394 -3.92 7.20 21.60
N ARG A 395 -3.00 7.71 22.39
CA ARG A 395 -3.12 9.07 22.95
C ARG A 395 -2.97 10.11 21.86
N PRO A 396 -3.81 11.17 21.85
CA PRO A 396 -3.58 12.28 20.94
C PRO A 396 -2.24 12.95 21.31
N LYS A 397 -1.37 13.16 20.31
CA LYS A 397 -0.16 13.96 20.53
C LYS A 397 -0.62 15.35 20.99
N GLN A 398 -0.27 15.77 22.21
CA GLN A 398 -0.51 17.12 22.64
C GLN A 398 0.19 18.05 21.65
N ALA A 399 -0.55 19.01 21.09
CA ALA A 399 0.04 20.06 20.28
C ALA A 399 1.08 20.75 21.18
N THR A 400 2.36 20.65 20.82
CA THR A 400 3.39 21.41 21.50
C THR A 400 2.92 22.88 21.51
N PRO A 401 2.78 23.53 22.69
CA PRO A 401 2.37 24.91 22.72
C PRO A 401 3.31 25.68 21.79
N GLN A 402 2.74 26.37 20.82
CA GLN A 402 3.51 27.33 20.04
C GLN A 402 4.07 28.32 21.05
N LEU A 403 5.39 28.28 21.30
CA LEU A 403 6.08 29.45 21.79
C LEU A 403 5.74 30.57 20.80
N GLN A 404 4.78 31.38 21.20
CA GLN A 404 4.54 32.69 20.61
C GLN A 404 5.84 33.47 20.80
N ALA A 405 6.77 33.30 19.88
CA ALA A 405 7.83 34.25 19.64
C ALA A 405 7.21 35.36 18.76
N GLY A 406 6.36 36.11 19.39
CA GLY A 406 5.85 37.36 18.89
C GLY A 406 6.11 38.39 19.95
N GLY A 407 6.97 39.32 19.66
CA GLY A 407 7.06 40.56 20.33
C GLY A 407 8.44 41.22 20.22
N PRO A 408 8.49 42.52 20.29
CA PRO A 408 7.99 43.52 19.33
C PRO A 408 9.06 43.89 18.32
#